data_2440a39b29e5a13ddcf64568f83eba5e
#
_entry.id   2440a39b29e5a13ddcf64568f83eba5e
#
_cell.length_a   1.000
_cell.length_b   1.000
_cell.length_c   1.000
_cell.angle_alpha   90.00
_cell.angle_beta   90.00
_cell.angle_gamma   90.00
#
_symmetry.space_group_name_H-M   'P 1'
#
loop_
_entity.id
_entity.type
_entity.pdbx_description
1 polymer ?
#
loop_
_entity_poly.entity_id
_entity_poly.type
_entity_poly.pdbx_seq_one_letter_code
_entity_poly.pdbx_strand_id
1 'polypeptide(L)'
;TVNYIGGGAGTMNLKQNPCVFCNEGLFMDAAIVCFVDSKVKLGVKHGWRNLMGPLIATKTNFNTLEELNWSSPFDLYATIIREDSGQDINRDNFLEISKVYPFGIAKENDEYVVRDPINLNEKGEITFFGEVHENVILDVLKGSKEDIIEAAQEAAKEACNNIDDVNDNLMFDCISRPLFLKDDYSKTL
;
A
#
# COMPACT_ATOMS: atom_id res chain seq x y z
N THR A 1 24.85 -10.66 -4.78
CA THR A 1 23.40 -10.47 -4.65
C THR A 1 23.08 -9.05 -5.11
N VAL A 2 22.08 -8.89 -5.96
CA VAL A 2 21.60 -7.59 -6.40
C VAL A 2 20.40 -7.22 -5.55
N ASN A 3 20.39 -6.03 -4.98
CA ASN A 3 19.24 -5.47 -4.29
C ASN A 3 18.35 -4.74 -5.31
N TYR A 4 17.05 -4.95 -5.22
CA TYR A 4 16.06 -4.28 -6.05
C TYR A 4 15.20 -3.38 -5.16
N ILE A 5 15.06 -2.12 -5.56
CA ILE A 5 14.16 -1.16 -4.93
C ILE A 5 13.50 -0.31 -6.00
N GLY A 6 12.27 0.09 -5.78
CA GLY A 6 11.54 0.96 -6.69
C GLY A 6 10.05 1.01 -6.38
N GLY A 7 9.33 1.72 -7.22
CA GLY A 7 7.88 1.87 -7.10
C GLY A 7 7.23 2.31 -8.39
N GLY A 8 5.92 2.23 -8.45
CA GLY A 8 5.13 2.79 -9.54
C GLY A 8 5.05 4.31 -9.42
N ALA A 9 5.40 5.03 -10.47
CA ALA A 9 5.17 6.46 -10.55
C ALA A 9 3.68 6.75 -10.80
N GLY A 10 3.16 7.79 -10.16
CA GLY A 10 1.77 8.19 -10.29
C GLY A 10 1.57 9.68 -10.01
N THR A 11 0.32 10.12 -10.13
CA THR A 11 -0.08 11.50 -9.85
C THR A 11 -1.08 11.58 -8.71
N MET A 12 -1.08 12.67 -7.95
CA MET A 12 -1.93 12.86 -6.77
C MET A 12 -3.44 12.78 -7.07
N ASN A 13 -3.84 13.04 -8.30
CA ASN A 13 -5.25 12.95 -8.72
C ASN A 13 -5.65 11.55 -9.21
N LEU A 14 -4.75 10.56 -9.11
CA LEU A 14 -4.91 9.16 -9.52
C LEU A 14 -5.26 8.98 -11.02
N LYS A 15 -5.05 10.01 -11.83
CA LYS A 15 -5.22 9.92 -13.28
C LYS A 15 -3.89 9.51 -13.91
N GLN A 16 -3.99 8.68 -14.95
CA GLN A 16 -2.82 8.32 -15.73
C GLN A 16 -2.34 9.53 -16.54
N ASN A 17 -1.16 10.00 -16.20
CA ASN A 17 -0.47 11.10 -16.86
C ASN A 17 1.01 10.73 -17.01
N PRO A 18 1.75 11.37 -17.91
CA PRO A 18 3.20 11.21 -17.95
C PRO A 18 3.81 11.55 -16.58
N CYS A 19 4.54 10.60 -16.02
CA CYS A 19 5.11 10.72 -14.66
C CYS A 19 6.48 10.01 -14.52
N VAL A 20 6.95 9.37 -15.58
CA VAL A 20 8.28 8.77 -15.65
C VAL A 20 9.18 9.71 -16.44
N PHE A 21 10.30 10.14 -15.89
CA PHE A 21 11.16 11.14 -16.51
C PHE A 21 12.64 10.72 -16.52
N CYS A 22 13.33 11.11 -17.56
CA CYS A 22 14.78 11.01 -17.69
C CYS A 22 15.31 12.22 -18.47
N ASN A 23 16.60 12.21 -18.84
CA ASN A 23 17.19 13.30 -19.61
C ASN A 23 16.57 13.50 -21.00
N GLU A 24 15.88 12.50 -21.53
CA GLU A 24 15.22 12.54 -22.82
C GLU A 24 13.80 13.13 -22.77
N GLY A 25 13.20 13.23 -21.58
CA GLY A 25 11.88 13.82 -21.42
C GLY A 25 11.01 13.18 -20.34
N LEU A 26 9.71 13.40 -20.46
CA LEU A 26 8.66 12.92 -19.59
C LEU A 26 7.74 11.94 -20.34
N PHE A 27 7.54 10.76 -19.78
CA PHE A 27 6.91 9.64 -20.45
C PHE A 27 5.73 9.07 -19.64
N MET A 28 4.79 8.48 -20.37
CA MET A 28 3.72 7.62 -19.88
C MET A 28 3.98 6.18 -20.38
N ASP A 29 3.49 5.19 -19.67
CA ASP A 29 3.65 3.76 -20.02
C ASP A 29 5.13 3.36 -20.23
N ALA A 30 6.01 3.86 -19.37
CA ALA A 30 7.44 3.67 -19.43
C ALA A 30 7.99 3.16 -18.08
N ALA A 31 9.17 2.55 -18.13
CA ALA A 31 9.93 2.19 -16.96
C ALA A 31 11.37 2.72 -17.07
N ILE A 32 11.90 3.18 -15.95
CA ILE A 32 13.31 3.54 -15.80
C ILE A 32 13.97 2.52 -14.89
N VAL A 33 15.12 2.02 -15.30
CA VAL A 33 15.98 1.17 -14.49
C VAL A 33 17.33 1.84 -14.35
N CYS A 34 17.77 2.00 -13.10
CA CYS A 34 19.08 2.54 -12.79
C CYS A 34 19.91 1.47 -12.10
N PHE A 35 21.14 1.25 -12.56
CA PHE A 35 22.11 0.40 -11.91
C PHE A 35 23.10 1.26 -11.15
N VAL A 36 23.23 1.01 -9.84
CA VAL A 36 24.15 1.74 -8.97
C VAL A 36 25.20 0.76 -8.46
N ASP A 37 26.47 1.02 -8.78
CA ASP A 37 27.61 0.27 -8.26
C ASP A 37 28.11 0.96 -6.98
N SER A 38 27.41 0.67 -5.88
CA SER A 38 27.71 1.23 -4.56
C SER A 38 27.28 0.28 -3.46
N LYS A 39 27.79 0.53 -2.25
CA LYS A 39 27.31 -0.17 -1.06
C LYS A 39 25.92 0.41 -0.68
N VAL A 40 24.89 -0.39 -0.92
CA VAL A 40 23.49 0.00 -0.67
C VAL A 40 22.90 -0.84 0.45
N LYS A 41 22.12 -0.21 1.31
CA LYS A 41 21.24 -0.84 2.29
C LYS A 41 19.80 -0.41 2.05
N LEU A 42 18.88 -1.30 2.37
CA LEU A 42 17.46 -1.07 2.21
C LEU A 42 16.78 -1.11 3.57
N GLY A 43 15.80 -0.24 3.77
CA GLY A 43 14.82 -0.31 4.84
C GLY A 43 13.43 -0.21 4.25
N VAL A 44 12.56 -1.14 4.59
CA VAL A 44 11.21 -1.20 4.03
C VAL A 44 10.20 -1.42 5.15
N LYS A 45 9.32 -0.44 5.36
CA LYS A 45 8.25 -0.51 6.36
C LYS A 45 7.00 0.17 5.82
N HIS A 46 5.83 -0.36 6.15
CA HIS A 46 4.56 0.23 5.73
C HIS A 46 3.76 0.85 6.89
N GLY A 47 3.91 0.36 8.13
CA GLY A 47 3.24 0.88 9.32
C GLY A 47 1.79 0.38 9.53
N TRP A 48 1.27 -0.44 8.64
CA TRP A 48 -0.03 -1.09 8.81
C TRP A 48 0.09 -2.35 9.64
N ARG A 49 -0.88 -2.60 10.52
CA ARG A 49 -0.93 -3.79 11.40
C ARG A 49 -2.12 -4.66 11.07
N ASN A 50 -2.02 -5.95 11.31
CA ASN A 50 -3.15 -6.87 11.19
C ASN A 50 -4.29 -6.43 12.12
N LEU A 51 -5.50 -6.33 11.55
CA LEU A 51 -6.74 -6.12 12.31
C LEU A 51 -7.57 -7.39 12.35
N MET A 52 -7.77 -8.02 11.20
CA MET A 52 -8.61 -9.21 11.06
C MET A 52 -8.12 -10.07 9.90
N GLY A 53 -8.03 -11.36 10.14
CA GLY A 53 -7.68 -12.39 9.16
C GLY A 53 -7.34 -13.72 9.86
N PRO A 54 -6.96 -14.75 9.10
CA PRO A 54 -6.84 -14.78 7.64
C PRO A 54 -8.19 -14.87 6.92
N LEU A 55 -8.30 -14.20 5.78
CA LEU A 55 -9.42 -14.26 4.85
C LEU A 55 -8.91 -14.82 3.50
N ILE A 56 -9.75 -15.46 2.73
CA ILE A 56 -9.36 -16.05 1.43
C ILE A 56 -10.04 -15.28 0.31
N ALA A 57 -9.29 -14.79 -0.65
CA ALA A 57 -9.80 -14.25 -1.91
C ALA A 57 -10.30 -15.40 -2.77
N THR A 58 -11.57 -15.77 -2.65
CA THR A 58 -12.13 -16.97 -3.29
C THR A 58 -12.49 -16.75 -4.75
N LYS A 59 -12.66 -15.48 -5.16
CA LYS A 59 -12.86 -15.13 -6.56
C LYS A 59 -12.33 -13.73 -6.84
N THR A 60 -11.54 -13.62 -7.90
CA THR A 60 -10.96 -12.35 -8.32
C THR A 60 -11.00 -12.17 -9.83
N ASN A 61 -10.95 -10.92 -10.28
CA ASN A 61 -10.74 -10.55 -11.67
C ASN A 61 -9.71 -9.44 -11.73
N PHE A 62 -8.45 -9.81 -12.00
CA PHE A 62 -7.28 -8.94 -12.02
C PHE A 62 -7.09 -8.21 -10.68
N ASN A 63 -7.54 -6.98 -10.54
CA ASN A 63 -7.45 -6.16 -9.33
C ASN A 63 -8.79 -5.99 -8.60
N THR A 64 -9.80 -6.75 -8.98
CA THR A 64 -11.12 -6.70 -8.37
C THR A 64 -11.39 -7.99 -7.61
N LEU A 65 -11.70 -7.86 -6.33
CA LEU A 65 -12.12 -8.93 -5.45
C LEU A 65 -13.63 -9.11 -5.61
N GLU A 66 -14.03 -10.23 -6.19
CA GLU A 66 -15.44 -10.57 -6.44
C GLU A 66 -16.05 -11.38 -5.29
N GLU A 67 -15.24 -12.24 -4.64
CA GLU A 67 -15.67 -12.99 -3.45
C GLU A 67 -14.54 -13.08 -2.42
N LEU A 68 -14.90 -12.94 -1.15
CA LEU A 68 -14.05 -13.09 0.02
C LEU A 68 -14.69 -14.12 0.95
N ASN A 69 -14.00 -15.23 1.23
CA ASN A 69 -14.56 -16.35 1.99
C ASN A 69 -15.93 -16.80 1.44
N TRP A 70 -16.06 -16.93 0.10
CA TRP A 70 -17.30 -17.33 -0.61
C TRP A 70 -18.51 -16.44 -0.36
N SER A 71 -18.28 -15.18 0.02
CA SER A 71 -19.30 -14.19 0.31
C SER A 71 -18.99 -12.85 -0.35
N SER A 72 -19.93 -11.89 -0.25
CA SER A 72 -19.69 -10.51 -0.69
C SER A 72 -18.49 -9.90 0.05
N PRO A 73 -17.46 -9.43 -0.65
CA PRO A 73 -16.30 -8.82 -0.01
C PRO A 73 -16.67 -7.61 0.83
N PHE A 74 -17.59 -6.79 0.30
CA PHE A 74 -18.01 -5.57 0.99
C PHE A 74 -18.74 -5.84 2.31
N ASP A 75 -19.63 -6.84 2.35
CA ASP A 75 -20.41 -7.13 3.56
C ASP A 75 -19.51 -7.58 4.71
N LEU A 76 -18.52 -8.42 4.40
CA LEU A 76 -17.53 -8.85 5.38
C LEU A 76 -16.63 -7.69 5.82
N TYR A 77 -16.14 -6.92 4.87
CA TYR A 77 -15.30 -5.76 5.13
C TYR A 77 -16.03 -4.69 5.97
N ALA A 78 -17.28 -4.39 5.65
CA ALA A 78 -18.11 -3.47 6.41
C ALA A 78 -18.35 -3.95 7.85
N THR A 79 -18.54 -5.25 8.04
CA THR A 79 -18.69 -5.85 9.37
C THR A 79 -17.44 -5.65 10.21
N ILE A 80 -16.26 -5.95 9.65
CA ILE A 80 -14.96 -5.78 10.33
C ILE A 80 -14.74 -4.32 10.75
N ILE A 81 -15.01 -3.38 9.86
CA ILE A 81 -14.85 -1.94 10.15
C ILE A 81 -15.82 -1.48 11.24
N ARG A 82 -17.07 -1.93 11.18
CA ARG A 82 -18.06 -1.59 12.20
C ARG A 82 -17.68 -2.13 13.57
N GLU A 83 -17.18 -3.35 13.65
CA GLU A 83 -16.74 -3.97 14.89
C GLU A 83 -15.54 -3.24 15.51
N ASP A 84 -14.60 -2.75 14.69
CA ASP A 84 -13.41 -2.03 15.14
C ASP A 84 -13.68 -0.57 15.51
N SER A 85 -14.43 0.16 14.69
CA SER A 85 -14.57 1.62 14.82
C SER A 85 -15.94 2.10 15.23
N GLY A 86 -16.97 1.24 15.19
CA GLY A 86 -18.37 1.61 15.36
C GLY A 86 -18.95 2.42 14.18
N GLN A 87 -18.20 2.59 13.11
CA GLN A 87 -18.63 3.37 11.93
C GLN A 87 -19.25 2.47 10.87
N ASP A 88 -20.32 2.94 10.24
CA ASP A 88 -20.89 2.32 9.07
C ASP A 88 -20.19 2.82 7.80
N ILE A 89 -19.65 1.88 7.02
CA ILE A 89 -19.12 2.15 5.69
C ILE A 89 -20.18 1.90 4.63
N ASN A 90 -20.25 2.78 3.64
CA ASN A 90 -21.11 2.67 2.47
C ASN A 90 -20.39 3.25 1.25
N ARG A 91 -21.04 3.32 0.10
CA ARG A 91 -20.40 3.81 -1.14
C ARG A 91 -19.96 5.26 -1.06
N ASP A 92 -20.70 6.10 -0.38
CA ASP A 92 -20.43 7.54 -0.34
C ASP A 92 -19.19 7.87 0.48
N ASN A 93 -18.93 7.08 1.54
CA ASN A 93 -17.77 7.26 2.42
C ASN A 93 -16.66 6.19 2.23
N PHE A 94 -16.84 5.28 1.26
CA PHE A 94 -15.94 4.14 1.05
C PHE A 94 -14.47 4.56 0.96
N LEU A 95 -14.15 5.48 0.05
CA LEU A 95 -12.77 5.93 -0.17
C LEU A 95 -12.15 6.65 1.04
N GLU A 96 -12.96 7.28 1.86
CA GLU A 96 -12.45 7.97 3.05
C GLU A 96 -12.10 6.96 4.14
N ILE A 97 -12.99 6.01 4.40
CA ILE A 97 -12.80 5.02 5.45
C ILE A 97 -11.76 3.97 5.05
N SER A 98 -11.78 3.49 3.79
CA SER A 98 -10.87 2.44 3.32
C SER A 98 -9.39 2.82 3.37
N LYS A 99 -9.05 4.12 3.36
CA LYS A 99 -7.68 4.60 3.56
C LYS A 99 -7.09 4.22 4.92
N VAL A 100 -7.94 3.99 5.92
CA VAL A 100 -7.54 3.57 7.27
C VAL A 100 -7.46 2.05 7.38
N TYR A 101 -8.15 1.34 6.48
CA TYR A 101 -8.32 -0.11 6.52
C TYR A 101 -7.93 -0.78 5.19
N PRO A 102 -6.67 -0.70 4.76
CA PRO A 102 -6.24 -1.42 3.57
C PRO A 102 -6.25 -2.93 3.82
N PHE A 103 -6.17 -3.69 2.73
CA PHE A 103 -5.89 -5.12 2.80
C PHE A 103 -4.39 -5.38 2.72
N GLY A 104 -3.96 -6.53 3.25
CA GLY A 104 -2.61 -7.03 3.14
C GLY A 104 -2.60 -8.44 2.59
N ILE A 105 -1.76 -8.70 1.60
CA ILE A 105 -1.41 -10.06 1.20
C ILE A 105 -0.25 -10.49 2.10
N ALA A 106 -0.47 -11.51 2.92
CA ALA A 106 0.55 -12.02 3.82
C ALA A 106 1.74 -12.60 3.05
N LYS A 107 2.94 -12.23 3.48
CA LYS A 107 4.22 -12.79 3.02
C LYS A 107 4.87 -13.61 4.14
N GLU A 108 5.97 -14.28 3.80
CA GLU A 108 6.87 -14.85 4.80
C GLU A 108 7.39 -13.72 5.72
N ASN A 109 7.61 -14.04 7.01
CA ASN A 109 8.12 -13.13 8.04
C ASN A 109 7.17 -12.00 8.49
N ASP A 110 5.85 -12.25 8.48
CA ASP A 110 4.82 -11.30 8.93
C ASP A 110 4.82 -9.94 8.18
N GLU A 111 5.39 -9.92 7.00
CA GLU A 111 5.30 -8.76 6.10
C GLU A 111 4.03 -8.83 5.24
N TYR A 112 3.56 -7.66 4.81
CA TYR A 112 2.39 -7.54 3.93
C TYR A 112 2.73 -6.83 2.62
N VAL A 113 2.11 -7.30 1.54
CA VAL A 113 1.92 -6.46 0.36
C VAL A 113 0.59 -5.75 0.51
N VAL A 114 0.66 -4.47 0.84
CA VAL A 114 -0.54 -3.65 1.05
C VAL A 114 -1.32 -3.49 -0.26
N ARG A 115 -2.64 -3.58 -0.16
CA ARG A 115 -3.61 -3.39 -1.23
C ARG A 115 -4.67 -2.38 -0.80
N ASP A 116 -4.57 -1.19 -1.34
CA ASP A 116 -5.51 -0.10 -1.04
C ASP A 116 -6.81 -0.28 -1.84
N PRO A 117 -7.98 -0.39 -1.18
CA PRO A 117 -9.27 -0.38 -1.87
C PRO A 117 -9.54 1.00 -2.47
N ILE A 118 -9.85 1.04 -3.75
CA ILE A 118 -10.06 2.30 -4.49
C ILE A 118 -11.46 2.49 -5.05
N ASN A 119 -12.22 1.42 -5.14
CA ASN A 119 -13.59 1.47 -5.65
C ASN A 119 -14.45 0.35 -5.09
N LEU A 120 -15.73 0.64 -4.92
CA LEU A 120 -16.78 -0.29 -4.57
C LEU A 120 -17.89 -0.21 -5.62
N ASN A 121 -18.15 -1.30 -6.32
CA ASN A 121 -19.19 -1.35 -7.33
C ASN A 121 -20.56 -1.75 -6.76
N GLU A 122 -21.56 -1.81 -7.65
CA GLU A 122 -22.95 -2.12 -7.27
C GLU A 122 -23.17 -3.53 -6.75
N LYS A 123 -22.29 -4.45 -7.09
CA LYS A 123 -22.37 -5.83 -6.64
C LYS A 123 -21.67 -6.10 -5.29
N GLY A 124 -21.05 -5.08 -4.69
CA GLY A 124 -20.24 -5.25 -3.49
C GLY A 124 -18.82 -5.76 -3.77
N GLU A 125 -18.37 -5.73 -5.03
CA GLU A 125 -17.02 -6.09 -5.41
C GLU A 125 -16.07 -4.92 -5.14
N ILE A 126 -14.89 -5.21 -4.61
CA ILE A 126 -13.88 -4.21 -4.21
C ILE A 126 -12.73 -4.22 -5.22
N THR A 127 -12.41 -3.05 -5.79
CA THR A 127 -11.27 -2.88 -6.69
C THR A 127 -10.09 -2.26 -5.94
N PHE A 128 -8.88 -2.76 -6.20
CA PHE A 128 -7.63 -2.33 -5.58
C PHE A 128 -6.70 -1.62 -6.56
N PHE A 129 -5.69 -0.92 -6.03
CA PHE A 129 -4.60 -0.38 -6.85
C PHE A 129 -3.71 -1.44 -7.48
N GLY A 130 -3.62 -2.61 -6.92
CA GLY A 130 -2.77 -3.69 -7.44
C GLY A 130 -3.54 -4.97 -7.61
N GLU A 131 -2.97 -5.88 -8.36
CA GLU A 131 -3.54 -7.19 -8.64
C GLU A 131 -3.70 -8.03 -7.38
N VAL A 132 -4.80 -8.77 -7.30
CA VAL A 132 -5.11 -9.75 -6.25
C VAL A 132 -5.46 -11.06 -6.91
N HIS A 133 -4.67 -12.09 -6.65
CA HIS A 133 -4.89 -13.42 -7.22
C HIS A 133 -5.90 -14.22 -6.41
N GLU A 134 -6.60 -15.13 -7.08
CA GLU A 134 -7.45 -16.12 -6.39
C GLU A 134 -6.62 -16.99 -5.45
N ASN A 135 -7.25 -17.40 -4.35
CA ASN A 135 -6.70 -18.26 -3.32
C ASN A 135 -5.54 -17.63 -2.51
N VAL A 136 -5.28 -16.33 -2.65
CA VAL A 136 -4.35 -15.66 -1.73
C VAL A 136 -5.01 -15.39 -0.39
N ILE A 137 -4.19 -15.41 0.65
CA ILE A 137 -4.59 -15.02 1.99
C ILE A 137 -4.52 -13.50 2.08
N LEU A 138 -5.62 -12.90 2.50
CA LEU A 138 -5.77 -11.49 2.76
C LEU A 138 -6.05 -11.26 4.24
N ASP A 139 -5.46 -10.23 4.79
CA ASP A 139 -5.86 -9.67 6.07
C ASP A 139 -6.39 -8.25 5.87
N VAL A 140 -7.38 -7.84 6.66
CA VAL A 140 -7.72 -6.43 6.79
C VAL A 140 -6.71 -5.82 7.76
N LEU A 141 -6.06 -4.77 7.33
CA LEU A 141 -5.07 -4.05 8.11
C LEU A 141 -5.65 -2.75 8.68
N LYS A 142 -4.98 -2.21 9.69
CA LYS A 142 -5.27 -0.90 10.27
C LYS A 142 -3.97 -0.19 10.61
N GLY A 143 -3.96 1.13 10.49
CA GLY A 143 -2.85 1.94 10.95
C GLY A 143 -3.33 3.25 11.57
N SER A 144 -2.54 3.76 12.50
CA SER A 144 -2.63 5.13 12.98
C SER A 144 -1.63 6.02 12.25
N LYS A 145 -1.81 7.33 12.37
CA LYS A 145 -0.81 8.27 11.83
C LYS A 145 0.55 8.07 12.49
N GLU A 146 0.55 7.79 13.78
CA GLU A 146 1.74 7.52 14.59
C GLU A 146 2.48 6.29 14.10
N ASP A 147 1.77 5.17 13.86
CA ASP A 147 2.36 3.93 13.32
C ASP A 147 3.03 4.14 11.95
N ILE A 148 2.38 4.93 11.08
CA ILE A 148 2.90 5.22 9.74
C ILE A 148 4.15 6.12 9.79
N ILE A 149 4.17 7.10 10.70
CA ILE A 149 5.33 7.97 10.91
C ILE A 149 6.49 7.18 11.52
N GLU A 150 6.22 6.36 12.56
CA GLU A 150 7.22 5.52 13.19
C GLU A 150 7.85 4.53 12.18
N ALA A 151 7.02 3.91 11.33
CA ALA A 151 7.49 3.02 10.28
C ALA A 151 8.46 3.69 9.29
N ALA A 152 8.25 4.97 8.95
CA ALA A 152 9.20 5.71 8.12
C ALA A 152 10.56 5.87 8.83
N GLN A 153 10.53 6.21 10.12
CA GLN A 153 11.76 6.33 10.92
C GLN A 153 12.48 4.99 11.08
N GLU A 154 11.74 3.91 11.27
CA GLU A 154 12.32 2.56 11.35
C GLU A 154 12.94 2.13 10.02
N ALA A 155 12.26 2.38 8.89
CA ALA A 155 12.82 2.11 7.57
C ALA A 155 14.13 2.88 7.34
N ALA A 156 14.18 4.16 7.70
CA ALA A 156 15.38 4.97 7.59
C ALA A 156 16.51 4.43 8.49
N LYS A 157 16.23 4.06 9.74
CA LYS A 157 17.21 3.46 10.67
C LYS A 157 17.74 2.13 10.12
N GLU A 158 16.86 1.28 9.57
CA GLU A 158 17.24 0.00 8.98
C GLU A 158 18.15 0.20 7.76
N ALA A 159 17.82 1.16 6.88
CA ALA A 159 18.63 1.52 5.72
C ALA A 159 20.01 2.08 6.11
N CYS A 160 20.12 2.78 7.24
CA CYS A 160 21.39 3.33 7.73
C CYS A 160 22.20 2.34 8.58
N ASN A 161 21.65 1.17 8.93
CA ASN A 161 22.31 0.23 9.84
C ASN A 161 23.61 -0.34 9.24
N ASN A 162 24.72 -0.19 9.98
CA ASN A 162 26.07 -0.61 9.57
C ASN A 162 26.59 0.05 8.27
N ILE A 163 26.20 1.30 8.04
CA ILE A 163 26.87 2.20 7.08
C ILE A 163 27.47 3.35 7.88
N ASP A 164 28.79 3.48 7.81
CA ASP A 164 29.51 4.51 8.58
C ASP A 164 29.31 5.91 8.03
N ASP A 165 29.24 6.04 6.68
CA ASP A 165 29.02 7.30 5.98
C ASP A 165 27.88 7.14 4.97
N VAL A 166 26.73 7.76 5.25
CA VAL A 166 25.60 7.85 4.30
C VAL A 166 25.78 9.15 3.51
N ASN A 167 26.11 9.02 2.22
CA ASN A 167 26.28 10.18 1.33
C ASN A 167 24.98 10.59 0.66
N ASP A 168 24.17 9.59 0.26
CA ASP A 168 22.93 9.81 -0.47
C ASP A 168 21.82 8.90 0.04
N ASN A 169 20.59 9.37 -0.06
CA ASN A 169 19.38 8.65 0.29
C ASN A 169 18.37 8.75 -0.85
N LEU A 170 17.81 7.61 -1.24
CA LEU A 170 16.72 7.54 -2.21
C LEU A 170 15.49 6.93 -1.53
N MET A 171 14.42 7.70 -1.45
CA MET A 171 13.16 7.29 -0.84
C MET A 171 12.09 7.04 -1.91
N PHE A 172 11.45 5.88 -1.84
CA PHE A 172 10.23 5.56 -2.56
C PHE A 172 9.07 5.54 -1.58
N ASP A 173 8.16 6.47 -1.70
CA ASP A 173 7.03 6.59 -0.79
C ASP A 173 5.69 6.38 -1.50
N CYS A 174 4.81 5.61 -0.86
CA CYS A 174 3.49 5.32 -1.42
C CYS A 174 2.58 6.55 -1.32
N ILE A 175 1.81 6.83 -2.37
CA ILE A 175 0.81 7.91 -2.40
C ILE A 175 -0.24 7.79 -1.29
N SER A 176 -0.51 6.58 -0.80
CA SER A 176 -1.43 6.36 0.32
C SER A 176 -1.00 7.09 1.58
N ARG A 177 0.32 7.25 1.81
CA ARG A 177 0.85 7.93 3.00
C ARG A 177 0.50 9.41 3.02
N PRO A 178 0.85 10.24 2.01
CA PRO A 178 0.43 11.65 2.01
C PRO A 178 -1.08 11.82 1.99
N LEU A 179 -1.84 10.94 1.34
CA LEU A 179 -3.30 10.99 1.35
C LEU A 179 -3.90 10.68 2.74
N PHE A 180 -3.26 9.80 3.51
CA PHE A 180 -3.67 9.45 4.86
C PHE A 180 -3.19 10.46 5.91
N LEU A 181 -1.91 10.84 5.86
CA LEU A 181 -1.27 11.71 6.84
C LEU A 181 -1.65 13.19 6.69
N LYS A 182 -1.97 13.64 5.46
CA LYS A 182 -2.29 15.04 5.15
C LYS A 182 -1.19 15.98 5.66
N ASP A 183 -1.54 16.90 6.55
CA ASP A 183 -0.61 17.90 7.12
C ASP A 183 0.54 17.29 7.93
N ASP A 184 0.34 16.06 8.44
CA ASP A 184 1.37 15.34 9.20
C ASP A 184 2.40 14.63 8.31
N TYR A 185 2.23 14.62 6.99
CA TYR A 185 3.13 13.91 6.06
C TYR A 185 4.59 14.36 6.16
N SER A 186 4.83 15.65 6.40
CA SER A 186 6.19 16.19 6.58
C SER A 186 6.98 15.55 7.72
N LYS A 187 6.31 14.87 8.66
CA LYS A 187 6.95 14.14 9.77
C LYS A 187 7.58 12.81 9.34
N THR A 188 7.32 12.37 8.10
CA THR A 188 7.86 11.12 7.54
C THR A 188 9.10 11.37 6.67
N LEU A 189 9.44 12.61 6.40
CA LEU A 189 10.61 13.08 5.67
C LEU A 189 11.73 13.43 6.66
#